data_c0944e053f2be590fd0e218b7afe9625
#
_entry.id   c0944e053f2be590fd0e218b7afe9625
#
_cell.length_a   1.000
_cell.length_b   1.000
_cell.length_c   1.000
_cell.angle_alpha   90.00
_cell.angle_beta   90.00
_cell.angle_gamma   90.00
#
_symmetry.space_group_name_H-M   'P 1'
#
loop_
_entity.id
_entity.type
_entity.pdbx_description
1 polymer ?
#
loop_
_entity_poly.entity_id
_entity_poly.type
_entity_poly.pdbx_seq_one_letter_code
_entity_poly.pdbx_strand_id
1 'polypeptide(L)'
;MIIPFYKMTGAGNDFVMVDNRDLALSHLLTGENIARLCNRRFGIGADGLIAVEPSQNMADVRMRYYNADGGEAEMCGNGARCFTAFVSHLSGGKITKLCFETLAGTVRGLVNPDGSVSIRLTNPHGLKLNILPADNIIPAPVHFLNTGVPHAVVFLPDVENIDLNTMGAYLRYHRSFAPAGTNADFATVLSDRHLRLRTYERGVEGETLACGTGITATALLHAVLTGAASPIKVDVAGGDSLLVAFTRVGSSAFTDVTLTGPATIVFRGEISVPS
;
A
#
# COMPACT_ATOMS: atom_id res chain seq x y z
N MET A 1 3.83 -31.92 0.57
CA MET A 1 3.64 -31.47 -0.83
C MET A 1 4.57 -30.32 -1.15
N ILE A 2 5.01 -30.13 -2.41
CA ILE A 2 5.91 -29.04 -2.81
C ILE A 2 5.07 -27.90 -3.38
N ILE A 3 5.32 -26.67 -2.90
CA ILE A 3 4.69 -25.45 -3.40
C ILE A 3 5.75 -24.63 -4.13
N PRO A 4 5.61 -24.41 -5.46
CA PRO A 4 6.42 -23.43 -6.17
C PRO A 4 5.96 -22.00 -5.79
N PHE A 5 6.91 -21.13 -5.56
CA PHE A 5 6.62 -19.74 -5.17
C PHE A 5 7.56 -18.73 -5.81
N TYR A 6 7.14 -17.48 -5.80
CA TYR A 6 7.97 -16.31 -6.10
C TYR A 6 8.03 -15.41 -4.87
N LYS A 7 9.20 -14.86 -4.60
CA LYS A 7 9.36 -13.79 -3.62
C LYS A 7 9.35 -12.46 -4.36
N MET A 8 8.45 -11.57 -3.94
CA MET A 8 8.35 -10.24 -4.53
C MET A 8 8.43 -9.16 -3.45
N THR A 9 8.85 -7.96 -3.86
CA THR A 9 8.82 -6.75 -3.06
C THR A 9 8.15 -5.60 -3.80
N GLY A 10 7.42 -4.76 -3.08
CA GLY A 10 6.78 -3.58 -3.61
C GLY A 10 6.87 -2.40 -2.63
N ALA A 11 7.91 -1.56 -2.77
CA ALA A 11 8.16 -0.40 -1.92
C ALA A 11 8.28 -0.75 -0.43
N GLY A 12 9.11 -1.77 -0.11
CA GLY A 12 9.44 -2.14 1.27
C GLY A 12 8.59 -3.26 1.86
N ASN A 13 7.39 -3.53 1.39
CA ASN A 13 6.68 -4.77 1.73
C ASN A 13 7.13 -5.92 0.84
N ASP A 14 7.19 -7.12 1.42
CA ASP A 14 7.59 -8.32 0.71
C ASP A 14 6.53 -9.42 0.82
N PHE A 15 6.35 -10.18 -0.26
CA PHE A 15 5.27 -11.15 -0.37
C PHE A 15 5.76 -12.48 -0.93
N VAL A 16 5.17 -13.58 -0.42
CA VAL A 16 5.19 -14.89 -1.08
C VAL A 16 4.05 -14.92 -2.09
N MET A 17 4.39 -15.07 -3.37
CA MET A 17 3.41 -15.12 -4.46
C MET A 17 3.25 -16.57 -4.92
N VAL A 18 2.02 -17.06 -5.05
CA VAL A 18 1.72 -18.40 -5.53
C VAL A 18 0.70 -18.37 -6.66
N ASP A 19 0.92 -19.19 -7.69
CA ASP A 19 -0.05 -19.41 -8.76
C ASP A 19 -1.00 -20.54 -8.36
N ASN A 20 -2.23 -20.19 -8.04
CA ASN A 20 -3.30 -21.13 -7.65
C ASN A 20 -4.49 -21.03 -8.63
N ARG A 21 -4.23 -20.70 -9.90
CA ARG A 21 -5.30 -20.58 -10.91
C ARG A 21 -6.00 -21.88 -11.23
N ASP A 22 -5.37 -23.01 -10.96
CA ASP A 22 -5.97 -24.35 -11.08
C ASP A 22 -6.59 -24.83 -9.75
N LEU A 23 -6.51 -24.04 -8.69
CA LEU A 23 -6.98 -24.35 -7.33
C LEU A 23 -6.30 -25.54 -6.67
N ALA A 24 -5.21 -26.08 -7.25
CA ALA A 24 -4.49 -27.24 -6.72
C ALA A 24 -3.87 -26.99 -5.33
N LEU A 25 -3.52 -25.75 -5.02
CA LEU A 25 -2.91 -25.35 -3.75
C LEU A 25 -3.93 -24.95 -2.67
N SER A 26 -5.23 -24.88 -2.98
CA SER A 26 -6.25 -24.32 -2.07
C SER A 26 -6.30 -25.02 -0.72
N HIS A 27 -6.11 -26.33 -0.68
CA HIS A 27 -6.11 -27.12 0.56
C HIS A 27 -4.85 -26.89 1.42
N LEU A 28 -3.80 -26.32 0.86
CA LEU A 28 -2.54 -25.96 1.55
C LEU A 28 -2.52 -24.51 2.04
N LEU A 29 -3.37 -23.64 1.50
CA LEU A 29 -3.46 -22.23 1.88
C LEU A 29 -4.30 -22.05 3.15
N THR A 30 -3.96 -22.81 4.21
CA THR A 30 -4.53 -22.65 5.55
C THR A 30 -3.79 -21.56 6.32
N GLY A 31 -4.45 -20.93 7.31
CA GLY A 31 -3.81 -19.91 8.14
C GLY A 31 -2.51 -20.38 8.78
N GLU A 32 -2.47 -21.62 9.28
CA GLU A 32 -1.28 -22.23 9.88
C GLU A 32 -0.11 -22.35 8.87
N ASN A 33 -0.38 -22.90 7.69
CA ASN A 33 0.63 -23.04 6.64
C ASN A 33 1.13 -21.68 6.16
N ILE A 34 0.24 -20.70 5.99
CA ILE A 34 0.60 -19.35 5.57
C ILE A 34 1.48 -18.67 6.63
N ALA A 35 1.11 -18.74 7.92
CA ALA A 35 1.91 -18.21 8.99
C ALA A 35 3.31 -18.85 9.04
N ARG A 36 3.39 -20.16 8.80
CA ARG A 36 4.67 -20.88 8.68
C ARG A 36 5.49 -20.41 7.47
N LEU A 37 4.85 -20.29 6.29
CA LEU A 37 5.53 -19.82 5.07
C LEU A 37 6.06 -18.39 5.21
N CYS A 38 5.30 -17.52 5.86
CA CYS A 38 5.66 -16.12 6.10
C CYS A 38 6.67 -15.93 7.24
N ASN A 39 6.94 -16.95 8.04
CA ASN A 39 7.92 -16.87 9.13
C ASN A 39 9.34 -16.65 8.58
N ARG A 40 10.01 -15.54 9.02
CA ARG A 40 11.32 -15.14 8.50
C ARG A 40 12.48 -16.05 8.94
N ARG A 41 12.29 -16.94 9.93
CA ARG A 41 13.32 -17.84 10.45
C ARG A 41 13.10 -19.28 10.02
N PHE A 42 11.83 -19.71 9.89
CA PHE A 42 11.47 -21.11 9.69
C PHE A 42 10.73 -21.35 8.37
N GLY A 43 10.42 -20.31 7.62
CA GLY A 43 9.76 -20.35 6.33
C GLY A 43 10.53 -19.57 5.25
N ILE A 44 9.80 -19.09 4.26
CA ILE A 44 10.32 -18.21 3.20
C ILE A 44 10.59 -16.82 3.79
N GLY A 45 9.73 -16.40 4.73
CA GLY A 45 9.74 -15.08 5.34
C GLY A 45 9.12 -14.01 4.44
N ALA A 46 8.04 -13.39 4.90
CA ALA A 46 7.35 -12.31 4.19
C ALA A 46 6.37 -11.57 5.11
N ASP A 47 5.93 -10.39 4.69
CA ASP A 47 4.83 -9.64 5.33
C ASP A 47 3.47 -10.27 5.04
N GLY A 48 3.39 -11.13 4.01
CA GLY A 48 2.19 -11.86 3.67
C GLY A 48 2.36 -12.79 2.48
N LEU A 49 1.29 -13.54 2.20
CA LEU A 49 1.17 -14.41 1.05
C LEU A 49 0.05 -13.91 0.13
N ILE A 50 0.31 -13.92 -1.17
CA ILE A 50 -0.68 -13.56 -2.19
C ILE A 50 -0.82 -14.70 -3.18
N ALA A 51 -2.05 -15.19 -3.34
CA ALA A 51 -2.39 -16.23 -4.31
C ALA A 51 -3.16 -15.64 -5.50
N VAL A 52 -2.79 -16.05 -6.71
CA VAL A 52 -3.58 -15.81 -7.93
C VAL A 52 -4.57 -16.94 -8.07
N GLU A 53 -5.88 -16.62 -8.09
CA GLU A 53 -6.96 -17.59 -8.25
C GLU A 53 -7.88 -17.23 -9.42
N PRO A 54 -8.72 -18.17 -9.91
CA PRO A 54 -9.75 -17.83 -10.88
C PRO A 54 -10.71 -16.78 -10.32
N SER A 55 -11.15 -15.86 -11.18
CA SER A 55 -12.20 -14.90 -10.83
C SER A 55 -13.50 -15.61 -10.48
N GLN A 56 -14.22 -15.07 -9.51
CA GLN A 56 -15.57 -15.52 -9.15
C GLN A 56 -16.67 -14.66 -9.79
N ASN A 57 -16.26 -13.53 -10.39
CA ASN A 57 -17.15 -12.58 -11.08
C ASN A 57 -16.65 -12.30 -12.51
N MET A 58 -16.72 -11.06 -12.96
CA MET A 58 -16.33 -10.66 -14.33
C MET A 58 -14.91 -10.07 -14.43
N ALA A 59 -14.07 -10.27 -13.42
CA ALA A 59 -12.66 -9.84 -13.47
C ALA A 59 -11.78 -10.89 -14.17
N ASP A 60 -10.54 -10.53 -14.49
CA ASP A 60 -9.61 -11.43 -15.18
C ASP A 60 -9.14 -12.56 -14.24
N VAL A 61 -8.86 -12.23 -12.98
CA VAL A 61 -8.40 -13.12 -11.91
C VAL A 61 -8.83 -12.58 -10.54
N ARG A 62 -8.61 -13.36 -9.50
CA ARG A 62 -8.80 -13.00 -8.10
C ARG A 62 -7.47 -12.97 -7.37
N MET A 63 -7.26 -11.92 -6.59
CA MET A 63 -6.18 -11.80 -5.61
C MET A 63 -6.69 -12.26 -4.25
N ARG A 64 -6.10 -13.32 -3.69
CA ARG A 64 -6.28 -13.64 -2.28
C ARG A 64 -5.03 -13.21 -1.53
N TYR A 65 -5.22 -12.34 -0.56
CA TYR A 65 -4.13 -11.81 0.24
C TYR A 65 -4.28 -12.23 1.69
N TYR A 66 -3.19 -12.70 2.26
CA TYR A 66 -3.08 -13.13 3.66
C TYR A 66 -1.93 -12.39 4.34
N ASN A 67 -2.18 -11.88 5.54
CA ASN A 67 -1.13 -11.36 6.41
C ASN A 67 -0.17 -12.48 6.87
N ALA A 68 0.97 -12.10 7.43
CA ALA A 68 1.97 -13.05 7.93
C ALA A 68 1.47 -13.96 9.06
N ASP A 69 0.39 -13.59 9.75
CA ASP A 69 -0.27 -14.42 10.79
C ASP A 69 -1.22 -15.48 10.22
N GLY A 70 -1.43 -15.48 8.90
CA GLY A 70 -2.33 -16.38 8.20
C GLY A 70 -3.77 -15.89 8.06
N GLY A 71 -4.09 -14.74 8.61
CA GLY A 71 -5.41 -14.12 8.45
C GLY A 71 -5.60 -13.54 7.05
N GLU A 72 -6.73 -13.84 6.40
CA GLU A 72 -7.07 -13.25 5.10
C GLU A 72 -7.40 -11.76 5.29
N ALA A 73 -6.81 -10.91 4.45
CA ALA A 73 -6.95 -9.45 4.52
C ALA A 73 -7.58 -8.89 3.24
N GLU A 74 -8.22 -7.73 3.38
CA GLU A 74 -9.04 -7.16 2.32
C GLU A 74 -8.22 -6.72 1.10
N MET A 75 -7.14 -5.98 1.30
CA MET A 75 -6.30 -5.44 0.23
C MET A 75 -5.04 -4.78 0.81
N CYS A 76 -3.95 -4.82 0.04
CA CYS A 76 -2.73 -4.07 0.29
C CYS A 76 -2.28 -3.42 -1.02
N GLY A 77 -2.08 -2.10 -1.03
CA GLY A 77 -1.67 -1.37 -2.23
C GLY A 77 -0.31 -1.83 -2.79
N ASN A 78 0.65 -2.13 -1.91
CA ASN A 78 1.96 -2.66 -2.28
C ASN A 78 1.82 -4.09 -2.84
N GLY A 79 0.98 -4.92 -2.20
CA GLY A 79 0.63 -6.25 -2.67
C GLY A 79 -0.10 -6.24 -4.02
N ALA A 80 -0.99 -5.28 -4.24
CA ALA A 80 -1.72 -5.13 -5.51
C ALA A 80 -0.78 -4.82 -6.69
N ARG A 81 0.30 -4.03 -6.47
CA ARG A 81 1.33 -3.83 -7.50
C ARG A 81 2.10 -5.12 -7.77
N CYS A 82 2.55 -5.82 -6.73
CA CYS A 82 3.21 -7.11 -6.88
C CYS A 82 2.30 -8.12 -7.60
N PHE A 83 1.02 -8.19 -7.25
CA PHE A 83 0.04 -9.05 -7.91
C PHE A 83 -0.09 -8.76 -9.41
N THR A 84 -0.23 -7.48 -9.78
CA THR A 84 -0.31 -7.07 -11.19
C THR A 84 0.94 -7.46 -11.97
N ALA A 85 2.13 -7.20 -11.44
CA ALA A 85 3.40 -7.61 -12.04
C ALA A 85 3.52 -9.14 -12.14
N PHE A 86 3.06 -9.86 -11.13
CA PHE A 86 3.12 -11.32 -11.09
C PHE A 86 2.22 -11.96 -12.16
N VAL A 87 0.98 -11.52 -12.29
CA VAL A 87 0.07 -12.01 -13.35
C VAL A 87 0.63 -11.69 -14.74
N SER A 88 1.22 -10.51 -14.92
CA SER A 88 1.92 -10.17 -16.16
C SER A 88 3.07 -11.15 -16.43
N HIS A 89 3.90 -11.43 -15.42
CA HIS A 89 4.99 -12.40 -15.51
C HIS A 89 4.50 -13.81 -15.89
N LEU A 90 3.46 -14.31 -15.22
CA LEU A 90 2.85 -15.63 -15.52
C LEU A 90 2.29 -15.73 -16.94
N SER A 91 1.89 -14.59 -17.54
CA SER A 91 1.44 -14.52 -18.93
C SER A 91 2.56 -14.39 -19.96
N GLY A 92 3.83 -14.35 -19.52
CA GLY A 92 4.98 -14.04 -20.37
C GLY A 92 4.98 -12.60 -20.88
N GLY A 93 4.45 -11.66 -20.09
CA GLY A 93 4.36 -10.23 -20.41
C GLY A 93 3.22 -9.85 -21.35
N LYS A 94 2.33 -10.79 -21.71
CA LYS A 94 1.21 -10.53 -22.62
C LYS A 94 0.09 -9.72 -21.97
N ILE A 95 -0.11 -9.87 -20.67
CA ILE A 95 -1.10 -9.13 -19.88
C ILE A 95 -0.40 -7.98 -19.19
N THR A 96 -0.59 -6.75 -19.66
CA THR A 96 -0.05 -5.54 -19.02
C THR A 96 -1.15 -4.73 -18.32
N LYS A 97 -2.42 -4.91 -18.69
CA LYS A 97 -3.59 -4.32 -18.04
C LYS A 97 -4.38 -5.44 -17.39
N LEU A 98 -4.70 -5.26 -16.11
CA LEU A 98 -5.35 -6.29 -15.30
C LEU A 98 -6.51 -5.68 -14.53
N CYS A 99 -7.64 -6.37 -14.53
CA CYS A 99 -8.77 -6.13 -13.65
C CYS A 99 -8.93 -7.33 -12.73
N PHE A 100 -8.80 -7.16 -11.43
CA PHE A 100 -8.82 -8.28 -10.49
C PHE A 100 -9.70 -8.03 -9.27
N GLU A 101 -10.24 -9.11 -8.75
CA GLU A 101 -11.05 -9.11 -7.53
C GLU A 101 -10.17 -9.13 -6.29
N THR A 102 -10.62 -8.43 -5.26
CA THR A 102 -10.12 -8.52 -3.88
C THR A 102 -11.32 -8.55 -2.94
N LEU A 103 -11.11 -8.82 -1.64
CA LEU A 103 -12.19 -8.69 -0.64
C LEU A 103 -12.70 -7.24 -0.51
N ALA A 104 -11.86 -6.24 -0.82
CA ALA A 104 -12.25 -4.83 -0.82
C ALA A 104 -12.96 -4.38 -2.12
N GLY A 105 -13.17 -5.28 -3.08
CA GLY A 105 -13.75 -4.99 -4.38
C GLY A 105 -12.78 -5.15 -5.54
N THR A 106 -13.14 -4.57 -6.69
CA THR A 106 -12.37 -4.71 -7.94
C THR A 106 -11.27 -3.66 -8.04
N VAL A 107 -10.07 -4.10 -8.36
CA VAL A 107 -8.88 -3.26 -8.54
C VAL A 107 -8.41 -3.32 -9.99
N ARG A 108 -7.87 -2.22 -10.51
CA ARG A 108 -7.26 -2.15 -11.83
C ARG A 108 -5.78 -1.84 -11.71
N GLY A 109 -4.96 -2.68 -12.34
CA GLY A 109 -3.52 -2.57 -12.40
C GLY A 109 -3.01 -2.40 -13.83
N LEU A 110 -1.86 -1.74 -13.96
CA LEU A 110 -1.17 -1.53 -15.23
C LEU A 110 0.32 -1.71 -15.02
N VAL A 111 0.95 -2.60 -15.79
CA VAL A 111 2.42 -2.66 -15.91
C VAL A 111 2.84 -1.66 -16.97
N ASN A 112 3.62 -0.66 -16.56
CA ASN A 112 4.11 0.40 -17.44
C ASN A 112 5.30 -0.08 -18.29
N PRO A 113 5.61 0.60 -19.41
CA PRO A 113 6.74 0.23 -20.27
C PRO A 113 8.12 0.25 -19.59
N ASP A 114 8.28 1.05 -18.52
CA ASP A 114 9.49 1.12 -17.69
C ASP A 114 9.57 0.04 -16.61
N GLY A 115 8.60 -0.85 -16.53
CA GLY A 115 8.48 -1.92 -15.55
C GLY A 115 7.84 -1.51 -14.21
N SER A 116 7.57 -0.22 -14.00
CA SER A 116 6.78 0.22 -12.84
C SER A 116 5.33 -0.24 -12.94
N VAL A 117 4.62 -0.28 -11.80
CA VAL A 117 3.22 -0.73 -11.77
C VAL A 117 2.33 0.34 -11.17
N SER A 118 1.27 0.67 -11.89
CA SER A 118 0.23 1.61 -11.48
C SER A 118 -1.00 0.85 -11.00
N ILE A 119 -1.52 1.23 -9.83
CA ILE A 119 -2.79 0.73 -9.28
C ILE A 119 -3.76 1.88 -9.17
N ARG A 120 -4.99 1.69 -9.70
CA ARG A 120 -6.08 2.64 -9.49
C ARG A 120 -6.64 2.45 -8.08
N LEU A 121 -6.67 3.55 -7.33
CA LEU A 121 -7.21 3.58 -5.98
C LEU A 121 -8.67 4.04 -5.97
N THR A 122 -9.35 3.82 -4.84
CA THR A 122 -10.66 4.39 -4.59
C THR A 122 -10.60 5.92 -4.52
N ASN A 123 -11.69 6.59 -4.90
CA ASN A 123 -11.74 8.03 -4.79
C ASN A 123 -11.65 8.46 -3.32
N PRO A 124 -10.78 9.43 -2.98
CA PRO A 124 -10.65 9.92 -1.61
C PRO A 124 -11.89 10.69 -1.19
N HIS A 125 -12.13 10.71 0.12
CA HIS A 125 -13.26 11.43 0.70
C HIS A 125 -12.92 12.00 2.09
N GLY A 126 -13.80 12.86 2.63
CA GLY A 126 -13.68 13.36 3.99
C GLY A 126 -12.54 14.36 4.18
N LEU A 127 -12.10 15.05 3.12
CA LEU A 127 -11.04 16.08 3.19
C LEU A 127 -11.39 17.16 4.21
N LYS A 128 -10.46 17.39 5.14
CA LYS A 128 -10.53 18.46 6.13
C LYS A 128 -9.17 19.11 6.30
N LEU A 129 -9.09 20.42 6.13
CA LEU A 129 -7.88 21.18 6.40
C LEU A 129 -7.90 21.69 7.83
N ASN A 130 -6.71 21.74 8.47
CA ASN A 130 -6.51 22.31 9.80
C ASN A 130 -7.48 21.72 10.86
N ILE A 131 -7.68 20.38 10.84
CA ILE A 131 -8.58 19.70 11.78
C ILE A 131 -8.09 19.81 13.23
N LEU A 132 -6.77 19.93 13.42
CA LEU A 132 -6.13 20.28 14.68
C LEU A 132 -5.14 21.42 14.44
N PRO A 133 -5.09 22.43 15.32
CA PRO A 133 -4.05 23.44 15.29
C PRO A 133 -2.69 22.85 15.72
N ALA A 134 -1.62 23.58 15.48
CA ALA A 134 -0.31 23.26 16.05
C ALA A 134 -0.36 23.28 17.59
N ASP A 135 0.36 22.39 18.22
CA ASP A 135 0.55 22.32 19.67
C ASP A 135 2.01 21.99 20.05
N ASN A 136 2.25 21.67 21.33
CA ASN A 136 3.61 21.35 21.82
C ASN A 136 4.13 19.99 21.33
N ILE A 137 3.28 19.11 20.82
CA ILE A 137 3.65 17.78 20.31
C ILE A 137 3.69 17.81 18.79
N ILE A 138 2.68 18.42 18.16
CA ILE A 138 2.58 18.55 16.71
C ILE A 138 2.78 20.04 16.34
N PRO A 139 3.98 20.43 15.88
CA PRO A 139 4.33 21.86 15.71
C PRO A 139 3.76 22.51 14.44
N ALA A 140 2.82 21.84 13.75
CA ALA A 140 2.16 22.35 12.55
C ALA A 140 0.69 21.89 12.49
N PRO A 141 -0.16 22.56 11.70
CA PRO A 141 -1.56 22.14 11.53
C PRO A 141 -1.68 20.73 10.97
N VAL A 142 -2.67 19.98 11.47
CA VAL A 142 -2.99 18.64 11.01
C VAL A 142 -4.12 18.70 9.98
N HIS A 143 -3.92 18.04 8.85
CA HIS A 143 -4.92 17.88 7.80
C HIS A 143 -5.43 16.44 7.79
N PHE A 144 -6.59 16.19 7.18
CA PHE A 144 -7.18 14.86 7.14
C PHE A 144 -7.73 14.52 5.76
N LEU A 145 -7.48 13.27 5.34
CA LEU A 145 -8.08 12.70 4.14
C LEU A 145 -8.26 11.18 4.31
N ASN A 146 -9.38 10.66 3.85
CA ASN A 146 -9.58 9.22 3.76
C ASN A 146 -9.34 8.76 2.31
N THR A 147 -8.38 7.87 2.12
CA THR A 147 -7.98 7.29 0.82
C THR A 147 -8.23 5.78 0.75
N GLY A 148 -9.26 5.32 1.47
CA GLY A 148 -9.61 3.93 1.75
C GLY A 148 -9.50 3.63 3.25
N VAL A 149 -8.53 4.24 3.91
CA VAL A 149 -8.39 4.30 5.37
C VAL A 149 -8.08 5.75 5.79
N PRO A 150 -8.34 6.12 7.07
CA PRO A 150 -8.13 7.49 7.55
C PRO A 150 -6.65 7.85 7.69
N HIS A 151 -6.28 9.07 7.24
CA HIS A 151 -4.94 9.64 7.32
C HIS A 151 -4.95 11.04 7.90
N ALA A 152 -4.18 11.26 8.97
CA ALA A 152 -3.83 12.56 9.51
C ALA A 152 -2.46 12.95 8.97
N VAL A 153 -2.37 14.07 8.26
CA VAL A 153 -1.16 14.51 7.55
C VAL A 153 -0.66 15.82 8.12
N VAL A 154 0.64 15.87 8.39
CA VAL A 154 1.35 17.04 8.93
C VAL A 154 2.51 17.39 7.99
N PHE A 155 2.59 18.63 7.54
CA PHE A 155 3.72 19.11 6.76
C PHE A 155 4.72 19.83 7.68
N LEU A 156 5.97 19.36 7.66
CA LEU A 156 7.07 19.85 8.50
C LEU A 156 8.27 20.28 7.65
N PRO A 157 9.10 21.20 8.12
CA PRO A 157 10.32 21.59 7.42
C PRO A 157 11.31 20.43 7.22
N ASP A 158 11.38 19.51 8.19
CA ASP A 158 12.23 18.32 8.15
C ASP A 158 11.53 17.17 8.90
N VAL A 159 11.42 16.01 8.24
CA VAL A 159 10.83 14.78 8.82
C VAL A 159 11.87 13.74 9.21
N GLU A 160 13.15 13.94 8.86
CA GLU A 160 14.19 12.94 9.16
C GLU A 160 14.50 12.87 10.66
N ASN A 161 14.45 14.01 11.34
CA ASN A 161 14.86 14.15 12.75
C ASN A 161 13.68 14.25 13.73
N ILE A 162 12.46 13.91 13.36
CA ILE A 162 11.30 13.91 14.26
C ILE A 162 11.25 12.65 15.12
N ASP A 163 10.70 12.77 16.33
CA ASP A 163 10.28 11.61 17.13
C ASP A 163 8.94 11.08 16.58
N LEU A 164 9.03 10.30 15.51
CA LEU A 164 7.87 9.74 14.82
C LEU A 164 7.00 8.89 15.74
N ASN A 165 7.61 8.14 16.67
CA ASN A 165 6.83 7.27 17.54
C ASN A 165 5.95 8.06 18.51
N THR A 166 6.50 9.09 19.15
CA THR A 166 5.72 9.96 20.05
C THR A 166 4.66 10.74 19.29
N MET A 167 5.03 11.42 18.20
CA MET A 167 4.11 12.23 17.41
C MET A 167 3.04 11.38 16.69
N GLY A 168 3.46 10.23 16.17
CA GLY A 168 2.58 9.29 15.48
C GLY A 168 1.55 8.67 16.42
N ALA A 169 1.97 8.17 17.58
CA ALA A 169 1.08 7.63 18.59
C ALA A 169 0.08 8.69 19.11
N TYR A 170 0.55 9.93 19.31
CA TYR A 170 -0.32 11.04 19.70
C TYR A 170 -1.48 11.24 18.71
N LEU A 171 -1.20 11.32 17.40
CA LEU A 171 -2.23 11.47 16.38
C LEU A 171 -3.07 10.19 16.22
N ARG A 172 -2.44 9.01 16.25
CA ARG A 172 -3.08 7.71 16.11
C ARG A 172 -4.24 7.52 17.08
N TYR A 173 -4.08 7.99 18.32
CA TYR A 173 -5.05 7.84 19.40
C TYR A 173 -5.79 9.14 19.75
N HIS A 174 -5.56 10.23 19.00
CA HIS A 174 -6.18 11.50 19.30
C HIS A 174 -7.71 11.43 19.20
N ARG A 175 -8.40 12.03 20.18
CA ARG A 175 -9.88 12.01 20.31
C ARG A 175 -10.63 12.44 19.05
N SER A 176 -10.06 13.32 18.24
CA SER A 176 -10.68 13.79 16.99
C SER A 176 -10.80 12.71 15.91
N PHE A 177 -10.09 11.60 16.07
CA PHE A 177 -10.13 10.46 15.14
C PHE A 177 -10.81 9.23 15.77
N ALA A 178 -11.33 9.35 17.00
CA ALA A 178 -12.03 8.27 17.67
C ALA A 178 -13.36 7.90 16.97
N PRO A 179 -13.84 6.62 17.07
CA PRO A 179 -13.18 5.50 17.76
C PRO A 179 -12.13 4.77 16.90
N ALA A 180 -12.16 4.92 15.58
CA ALA A 180 -11.33 4.13 14.67
C ALA A 180 -9.84 4.52 14.70
N GLY A 181 -9.52 5.75 15.11
CA GLY A 181 -8.18 6.32 15.01
C GLY A 181 -7.77 6.59 13.56
N THR A 182 -6.50 6.93 13.36
CA THR A 182 -5.97 7.30 12.04
C THR A 182 -4.54 6.80 11.88
N ASN A 183 -4.07 6.66 10.63
CA ASN A 183 -2.64 6.66 10.34
C ASN A 183 -2.11 8.10 10.50
N ALA A 184 -0.87 8.26 10.88
CA ALA A 184 -0.23 9.56 11.01
C ALA A 184 0.94 9.69 10.03
N ASP A 185 0.84 10.66 9.15
CA ASP A 185 1.76 10.90 8.04
C ASP A 185 2.47 12.24 8.24
N PHE A 186 3.79 12.23 8.20
CA PHE A 186 4.62 13.42 8.36
C PHE A 186 5.43 13.64 7.08
N ALA A 187 5.28 14.80 6.45
CA ALA A 187 5.86 15.07 5.15
C ALA A 187 6.69 16.35 5.12
N THR A 188 7.80 16.32 4.40
CA THR A 188 8.58 17.52 4.01
C THR A 188 8.37 17.77 2.53
N VAL A 189 8.15 19.03 2.17
CA VAL A 189 8.05 19.49 0.78
C VAL A 189 9.47 19.74 0.26
N LEU A 190 9.96 18.85 -0.64
CA LEU A 190 11.27 18.99 -1.26
C LEU A 190 11.26 19.92 -2.47
N SER A 191 10.15 19.90 -3.22
CA SER A 191 9.87 20.81 -4.32
C SER A 191 8.37 20.84 -4.60
N ASP A 192 7.92 21.63 -5.57
CA ASP A 192 6.51 21.78 -5.95
C ASP A 192 5.76 20.45 -6.10
N ARG A 193 6.41 19.44 -6.68
CA ARG A 193 5.83 18.11 -6.93
C ARG A 193 6.66 16.95 -6.38
N HIS A 194 7.42 17.19 -5.30
CA HIS A 194 8.27 16.19 -4.68
C HIS A 194 8.22 16.32 -3.16
N LEU A 195 7.83 15.24 -2.50
CA LEU A 195 7.67 15.14 -1.06
C LEU A 195 8.55 14.05 -0.49
N ARG A 196 8.94 14.19 0.78
CA ARG A 196 9.51 13.12 1.61
C ARG A 196 8.49 12.78 2.69
N LEU A 197 8.21 11.49 2.90
CA LEU A 197 7.15 11.01 3.80
C LEU A 197 7.68 9.96 4.77
N ARG A 198 7.24 10.08 6.03
CA ARG A 198 7.33 9.04 7.05
C ARG A 198 5.95 8.79 7.65
N THR A 199 5.59 7.53 7.85
CA THR A 199 4.25 7.12 8.31
C THR A 199 4.32 6.27 9.57
N TYR A 200 3.55 6.65 10.59
CA TYR A 200 3.17 5.80 11.71
C TYR A 200 1.84 5.12 11.38
N GLU A 201 1.85 3.81 11.22
CA GLU A 201 0.73 3.07 10.66
C GLU A 201 -0.17 2.46 11.73
N ARG A 202 -1.47 2.69 11.59
CA ARG A 202 -2.51 2.08 12.41
C ARG A 202 -2.57 0.57 12.20
N GLY A 203 -2.48 -0.19 13.31
CA GLY A 203 -2.46 -1.65 13.29
C GLY A 203 -1.06 -2.24 13.32
N VAL A 204 -0.04 -1.48 12.87
CA VAL A 204 1.39 -1.79 13.09
C VAL A 204 1.86 -1.12 14.37
N GLU A 205 1.31 0.05 14.68
CA GLU A 205 1.63 0.89 15.84
C GLU A 205 3.13 1.27 15.89
N GLY A 206 3.64 1.65 14.71
CA GLY A 206 5.02 2.04 14.50
C GLY A 206 5.27 2.55 13.08
N GLU A 207 6.52 2.91 12.78
CA GLU A 207 6.93 3.33 11.44
C GLU A 207 6.88 2.16 10.46
N THR A 208 6.29 2.41 9.27
CA THR A 208 6.36 1.48 8.14
C THR A 208 7.21 2.05 7.02
N LEU A 209 7.80 1.17 6.21
CA LEU A 209 8.66 1.56 5.11
C LEU A 209 7.90 2.29 4.00
N ALA A 210 6.63 1.97 3.79
CA ALA A 210 5.73 2.67 2.87
C ALA A 210 4.27 2.31 3.12
N CYS A 211 3.40 3.30 3.25
CA CYS A 211 1.95 3.17 3.31
C CYS A 211 1.32 3.79 2.05
N GLY A 212 0.80 2.97 1.13
CA GLY A 212 0.31 3.44 -0.17
C GLY A 212 -0.84 4.45 -0.07
N THR A 213 -1.75 4.25 0.88
CA THR A 213 -2.87 5.17 1.15
C THR A 213 -2.39 6.46 1.81
N GLY A 214 -1.37 6.42 2.68
CA GLY A 214 -0.74 7.59 3.29
C GLY A 214 0.02 8.44 2.28
N ILE A 215 0.79 7.80 1.39
CA ILE A 215 1.45 8.45 0.25
C ILE A 215 0.42 9.24 -0.58
N THR A 216 -0.70 8.59 -0.87
CA THR A 216 -1.79 9.19 -1.66
C THR A 216 -2.44 10.35 -0.93
N ALA A 217 -2.80 10.19 0.35
CA ALA A 217 -3.40 11.25 1.16
C ALA A 217 -2.50 12.48 1.24
N THR A 218 -1.20 12.27 1.47
CA THR A 218 -0.19 13.33 1.57
C THR A 218 -0.05 14.11 0.27
N ALA A 219 0.08 13.39 -0.88
CA ALA A 219 0.20 14.03 -2.19
C ALA A 219 -1.05 14.86 -2.56
N LEU A 220 -2.25 14.32 -2.30
CA LEU A 220 -3.51 15.01 -2.59
C LEU A 220 -3.72 16.24 -1.69
N LEU A 221 -3.40 16.14 -0.41
CA LEU A 221 -3.46 17.30 0.51
C LEU A 221 -2.44 18.37 0.13
N HIS A 222 -1.22 17.99 -0.27
CA HIS A 222 -0.25 18.94 -0.81
C HIS A 222 -0.81 19.69 -2.04
N ALA A 223 -1.41 18.93 -2.99
CA ALA A 223 -2.04 19.54 -4.16
C ALA A 223 -3.19 20.51 -3.81
N VAL A 224 -3.96 20.22 -2.74
CA VAL A 224 -5.01 21.13 -2.26
C VAL A 224 -4.41 22.41 -1.70
N LEU A 225 -3.37 22.29 -0.87
CA LEU A 225 -2.76 23.42 -0.15
C LEU A 225 -1.95 24.35 -1.06
N THR A 226 -1.28 23.81 -2.08
CA THR A 226 -0.34 24.57 -2.91
C THR A 226 -0.80 24.80 -4.35
N GLY A 227 -1.78 24.02 -4.83
CA GLY A 227 -2.15 24.02 -6.24
C GLY A 227 -1.24 23.14 -7.11
N ALA A 228 -0.35 22.34 -6.51
CA ALA A 228 0.60 21.50 -7.24
C ALA A 228 -0.10 20.58 -8.25
N ALA A 229 0.51 20.48 -9.44
CA ALA A 229 -0.02 19.67 -10.53
C ALA A 229 0.31 18.17 -10.35
N SER A 230 -0.57 17.32 -10.88
CA SER A 230 -0.32 15.87 -11.01
C SER A 230 0.75 15.58 -12.10
N PRO A 231 1.60 14.55 -11.96
CA PRO A 231 1.75 13.69 -10.79
C PRO A 231 2.66 14.30 -9.71
N ILE A 232 2.50 13.82 -8.47
CA ILE A 232 3.38 14.16 -7.34
C ILE A 232 4.22 12.95 -6.97
N LYS A 233 5.53 13.16 -6.85
CA LYS A 233 6.51 12.17 -6.39
C LYS A 233 6.60 12.20 -4.87
N VAL A 234 6.62 11.02 -4.25
CA VAL A 234 6.78 10.86 -2.81
C VAL A 234 7.86 9.84 -2.52
N ASP A 235 8.93 10.29 -1.85
CA ASP A 235 9.99 9.42 -1.33
C ASP A 235 9.56 8.89 0.04
N VAL A 236 9.72 7.60 0.28
CA VAL A 236 9.28 6.92 1.51
C VAL A 236 10.45 6.41 2.34
N ALA A 237 10.19 6.03 3.59
CA ALA A 237 11.21 5.56 4.53
C ALA A 237 12.00 4.36 3.99
N GLY A 238 11.38 3.49 3.19
CA GLY A 238 12.02 2.34 2.55
C GLY A 238 13.04 2.66 1.45
N GLY A 239 13.23 3.94 1.09
CA GLY A 239 14.17 4.39 0.06
C GLY A 239 13.59 4.42 -1.36
N ASP A 240 12.39 3.90 -1.55
CA ASP A 240 11.70 3.97 -2.84
C ASP A 240 11.02 5.32 -3.05
N SER A 241 10.72 5.62 -4.32
CA SER A 241 9.88 6.75 -4.73
C SER A 241 8.63 6.23 -5.42
N LEU A 242 7.48 6.80 -5.04
CA LEU A 242 6.20 6.49 -5.68
C LEU A 242 5.61 7.74 -6.32
N LEU A 243 4.80 7.56 -7.36
CA LEU A 243 4.10 8.64 -8.06
C LEU A 243 2.61 8.54 -7.78
N VAL A 244 2.01 9.64 -7.35
CA VAL A 244 0.56 9.78 -7.21
C VAL A 244 0.05 10.65 -8.36
N ALA A 245 -0.71 10.05 -9.28
CA ALA A 245 -1.39 10.80 -10.31
C ALA A 245 -2.89 10.88 -10.03
N PHE A 246 -3.52 11.99 -10.42
CA PHE A 246 -4.91 12.28 -10.13
C PHE A 246 -5.50 13.28 -11.11
N THR A 247 -6.81 13.27 -11.26
CA THR A 247 -7.60 14.33 -11.89
C THR A 247 -8.28 15.14 -10.78
N ARG A 248 -8.02 16.46 -10.74
CA ARG A 248 -8.67 17.35 -9.76
C ARG A 248 -10.04 17.78 -10.27
N VAL A 249 -11.05 17.65 -9.42
CA VAL A 249 -12.44 18.06 -9.71
C VAL A 249 -12.83 19.17 -8.73
N GLY A 250 -12.91 20.38 -9.21
CA GLY A 250 -13.16 21.55 -8.36
C GLY A 250 -12.02 21.84 -7.40
N SER A 251 -12.34 22.32 -6.21
CA SER A 251 -11.35 22.76 -5.22
C SER A 251 -10.80 21.63 -4.34
N SER A 252 -11.55 20.56 -4.11
CA SER A 252 -11.25 19.58 -3.05
C SER A 252 -11.60 18.12 -3.38
N ALA A 253 -12.06 17.81 -4.58
CA ALA A 253 -12.36 16.45 -5.01
C ALA A 253 -11.33 15.96 -6.03
N PHE A 254 -11.10 14.64 -6.02
CA PHE A 254 -10.17 13.96 -6.91
C PHE A 254 -10.79 12.70 -7.48
N THR A 255 -10.52 12.44 -8.77
CA THR A 255 -10.87 11.21 -9.48
C THR A 255 -9.64 10.65 -10.17
N ASP A 256 -9.76 9.42 -10.69
CA ASP A 256 -8.69 8.73 -11.41
C ASP A 256 -7.36 8.68 -10.65
N VAL A 257 -7.47 8.55 -9.33
CA VAL A 257 -6.29 8.48 -8.46
C VAL A 257 -5.56 7.18 -8.71
N THR A 258 -4.27 7.29 -9.05
CA THR A 258 -3.39 6.15 -9.25
C THR A 258 -2.12 6.28 -8.42
N LEU A 259 -1.66 5.15 -7.91
CA LEU A 259 -0.37 5.03 -7.22
C LEU A 259 0.54 4.15 -8.07
N THR A 260 1.66 4.72 -8.51
CA THR A 260 2.68 4.03 -9.33
C THR A 260 3.95 3.84 -8.52
N GLY A 261 4.52 2.64 -8.58
CA GLY A 261 5.76 2.33 -7.88
C GLY A 261 6.35 0.99 -8.32
N PRO A 262 7.46 0.58 -7.71
CA PRO A 262 8.13 -0.67 -8.04
C PRO A 262 7.29 -1.90 -7.63
N ALA A 263 7.51 -2.99 -8.35
CA ALA A 263 7.07 -4.34 -8.00
C ALA A 263 8.06 -5.33 -8.62
N THR A 264 8.92 -5.91 -7.79
CA THR A 264 10.08 -6.66 -8.26
C THR A 264 10.05 -8.10 -7.79
N ILE A 265 10.29 -9.05 -8.69
CA ILE A 265 10.59 -10.44 -8.33
C ILE A 265 12.02 -10.50 -7.80
N VAL A 266 12.17 -10.90 -6.53
CA VAL A 266 13.49 -11.01 -5.87
C VAL A 266 14.12 -12.36 -6.16
N PHE A 267 13.35 -13.44 -5.97
CA PHE A 267 13.75 -14.80 -6.30
C PHE A 267 12.52 -15.70 -6.45
N ARG A 268 12.74 -16.91 -6.93
CA ARG A 268 11.75 -17.98 -6.98
C ARG A 268 12.33 -19.25 -6.32
N GLY A 269 11.46 -20.12 -5.86
CA GLY A 269 11.85 -21.35 -5.23
C GLY A 269 10.71 -22.35 -5.10
N GLU A 270 10.99 -23.42 -4.40
CA GLU A 270 10.05 -24.45 -4.03
C GLU A 270 10.19 -24.75 -2.53
N ILE A 271 9.08 -24.97 -1.85
CA ILE A 271 9.09 -25.28 -0.42
C ILE A 271 8.20 -26.48 -0.14
N SER A 272 8.68 -27.39 0.73
CA SER A 272 7.89 -28.51 1.21
C SER A 272 6.98 -28.07 2.36
N VAL A 273 5.68 -28.34 2.20
CA VAL A 273 4.67 -28.12 3.25
C VAL A 273 4.16 -29.49 3.69
N PRO A 274 3.99 -29.74 5.00
CA PRO A 274 3.33 -30.94 5.49
C PRO A 274 1.93 -31.07 4.86
N SER A 275 1.58 -32.29 4.52
CA SER A 275 0.23 -32.65 4.05
C SER A 275 -0.74 -32.72 5.21
#